data_b1e2af36246701625cdca8a88ec935f8
#
_entry.id   b1e2af36246701625cdca8a88ec935f8
#
_cell.length_a   1.000
_cell.length_b   1.000
_cell.length_c   1.000
_cell.angle_alpha   90.00
_cell.angle_beta   90.00
_cell.angle_gamma   90.00
#
_symmetry.space_group_name_H-M   'P 1'
#
loop_
_entity.id
_entity.type
_entity.pdbx_description
1 polymer ?
#
loop_
_entity_poly.entity_id
_entity_poly.type
_entity_poly.pdbx_seq_one_letter_code
_entity_poly.pdbx_strand_id
1 'polypeptide(L)'
;MAVEATLEVRVAPQVPALSFWALQASFTDRGRDGGAGHLGLQWHPDHPGSTAVNWGGYDATGRELDGSAATLPSALHNPNTRDLAWSAGVAYRLRIRRAGPDEVPPGEGPGGRTAWRGEVTDLESGRTTVVRDLWAAGTALRAPVVWAEVFARCDDPPSVVRWHDLALVDEAGGRLPVDRVRVSYQSRVDGGCVTTDVSVDDIGFVQTTGTSRHTPAGAVMGLRPGPGPG
;
A
#
# COMPACT_ATOMS: atom_id res chain seq x y z
N MET A 1 12.05 -5.30 11.29
CA MET A 1 10.60 -4.95 11.39
C MET A 1 10.05 -4.70 10.00
N ALA A 2 8.84 -5.21 9.69
CA ALA A 2 8.12 -4.96 8.45
C ALA A 2 6.63 -4.78 8.70
N VAL A 3 5.91 -4.22 7.73
CA VAL A 3 4.45 -4.24 7.63
C VAL A 3 4.06 -4.95 6.34
N GLU A 4 2.99 -5.74 6.40
CA GLU A 4 2.49 -6.53 5.28
C GLU A 4 0.98 -6.38 5.17
N ALA A 5 0.50 -6.40 3.92
CA ALA A 5 -0.92 -6.54 3.60
C ALA A 5 -1.05 -7.24 2.25
N THR A 6 -2.04 -8.09 2.11
CA THR A 6 -2.38 -8.69 0.82
C THR A 6 -3.51 -7.90 0.19
N LEU A 7 -3.29 -7.47 -1.04
CA LEU A 7 -4.24 -6.73 -1.89
C LEU A 7 -4.74 -7.63 -3.02
N GLU A 8 -6.05 -7.66 -3.21
CA GLU A 8 -6.71 -8.25 -4.37
C GLU A 8 -7.61 -7.20 -5.01
N VAL A 9 -7.33 -6.83 -6.26
CA VAL A 9 -8.24 -5.98 -7.05
C VAL A 9 -9.34 -6.87 -7.61
N ARG A 10 -10.55 -6.80 -7.05
CA ARG A 10 -11.68 -7.67 -7.42
C ARG A 10 -12.47 -7.13 -8.60
N VAL A 11 -12.61 -5.82 -8.67
CA VAL A 11 -13.23 -5.12 -9.79
C VAL A 11 -12.29 -3.99 -10.17
N ALA A 12 -11.67 -4.13 -11.33
CA ALA A 12 -10.78 -3.11 -11.87
C ALA A 12 -11.57 -1.86 -12.29
N PRO A 13 -10.94 -0.66 -12.25
CA PRO A 13 -11.56 0.57 -12.73
C PRO A 13 -12.00 0.46 -14.19
N GLN A 14 -13.12 1.10 -14.52
CA GLN A 14 -13.68 1.12 -15.86
C GLN A 14 -13.59 2.49 -16.54
N VAL A 15 -13.09 3.49 -15.82
CA VAL A 15 -12.96 4.86 -16.29
C VAL A 15 -11.48 5.25 -16.43
N PRO A 16 -11.11 6.13 -17.39
CA PRO A 16 -9.72 6.49 -17.64
C PRO A 16 -9.19 7.49 -16.57
N ALA A 17 -9.20 7.06 -15.31
CA ALA A 17 -8.73 7.85 -14.18
C ALA A 17 -7.79 7.01 -13.32
N LEU A 18 -6.77 7.66 -12.74
CA LEU A 18 -5.85 6.99 -11.83
C LEU A 18 -6.61 6.35 -10.67
N SER A 19 -6.34 5.08 -10.44
CA SER A 19 -6.71 4.38 -9.21
C SER A 19 -5.46 3.85 -8.55
N PHE A 20 -5.35 4.06 -7.25
CA PHE A 20 -4.20 3.67 -6.46
C PHE A 20 -4.65 3.03 -5.15
N TRP A 21 -4.16 1.83 -4.86
CA TRP A 21 -4.43 1.08 -3.65
C TRP A 21 -3.11 0.77 -2.97
N ALA A 22 -2.93 1.26 -1.75
CA ALA A 22 -1.63 1.21 -1.11
C ALA A 22 -1.68 0.77 0.36
N LEU A 23 -0.61 0.09 0.75
CA LEU A 23 -0.14 -0.05 2.12
C LEU A 23 0.81 1.11 2.41
N GLN A 24 0.53 1.86 3.46
CA GLN A 24 1.36 2.98 3.93
C GLN A 24 1.82 2.72 5.34
N ALA A 25 3.03 3.17 5.66
CA ALA A 25 3.51 3.25 7.03
C ALA A 25 4.30 4.53 7.25
N SER A 26 4.22 5.07 8.47
CA SER A 26 5.05 6.21 8.88
C SER A 26 6.40 5.71 9.37
N PHE A 27 7.45 6.47 9.05
CA PHE A 27 8.81 6.24 9.56
C PHE A 27 9.00 7.02 10.86
N THR A 28 9.67 6.43 11.84
CA THR A 28 9.90 7.09 13.12
C THR A 28 11.25 6.73 13.70
N ASP A 29 11.87 7.69 14.42
CA ASP A 29 13.03 7.45 15.26
C ASP A 29 12.78 8.02 16.63
N ARG A 30 12.73 7.14 17.67
CA ARG A 30 12.49 7.52 19.07
C ARG A 30 11.29 8.47 19.24
N GLY A 31 10.20 8.22 18.47
CA GLY A 31 9.00 9.05 18.50
C GLY A 31 9.04 10.30 17.64
N ARG A 32 10.16 10.62 16.99
CA ARG A 32 10.25 11.71 16.02
C ARG A 32 9.69 11.25 14.68
N ASP A 33 8.96 12.15 14.02
CA ASP A 33 8.41 11.89 12.69
C ASP A 33 9.53 11.88 11.63
N GLY A 34 9.60 10.82 10.86
CA GLY A 34 10.53 10.65 9.75
C GLY A 34 9.84 10.72 8.38
N GLY A 35 8.54 11.00 8.36
CA GLY A 35 7.72 10.97 7.16
C GLY A 35 6.95 9.67 7.00
N ALA A 36 6.48 9.41 5.78
CA ALA A 36 5.72 8.20 5.46
C ALA A 36 6.01 7.70 4.05
N GLY A 37 5.91 6.39 3.85
CA GLY A 37 5.99 5.77 2.53
C GLY A 37 4.76 4.93 2.23
N HIS A 38 4.34 4.89 0.96
CA HIS A 38 3.20 4.14 0.47
C HIS A 38 3.61 3.26 -0.70
N LEU A 39 3.32 1.97 -0.56
CA LEU A 39 3.56 0.94 -1.56
C LEU A 39 2.23 0.40 -2.05
N GLY A 40 2.00 0.40 -3.36
CA GLY A 40 0.74 -0.13 -3.85
C GLY A 40 0.66 -0.30 -5.35
N LEU A 41 -0.44 -0.91 -5.80
CA LEU A 41 -0.75 -1.11 -7.20
C LEU A 41 -1.52 0.08 -7.74
N GLN A 42 -1.18 0.47 -8.97
CA GLN A 42 -1.86 1.54 -9.71
C GLN A 42 -2.49 1.00 -10.98
N TRP A 43 -3.61 1.58 -11.34
CA TRP A 43 -4.24 1.44 -12.64
C TRP A 43 -4.41 2.81 -13.29
N HIS A 44 -3.96 2.96 -14.51
CA HIS A 44 -4.19 4.14 -15.36
C HIS A 44 -4.00 3.76 -16.82
N PRO A 45 -4.84 4.23 -17.76
CA PRO A 45 -4.71 3.86 -19.16
C PRO A 45 -3.36 4.22 -19.81
N ASP A 46 -2.68 5.25 -19.29
CA ASP A 46 -1.38 5.70 -19.80
C ASP A 46 -0.19 4.87 -19.27
N HIS A 47 -0.40 3.99 -18.28
CA HIS A 47 0.64 3.05 -17.89
C HIS A 47 0.78 1.94 -18.94
N PRO A 48 1.98 1.38 -19.15
CA PRO A 48 2.15 0.20 -19.97
C PRO A 48 1.22 -0.94 -19.50
N GLY A 49 0.35 -1.43 -20.38
CA GLY A 49 -0.67 -2.42 -19.99
C GLY A 49 -1.70 -1.94 -18.98
N SER A 50 -1.82 -0.63 -18.76
CA SER A 50 -2.71 0.04 -17.80
C SER A 50 -2.41 -0.27 -16.33
N THR A 51 -1.31 -0.94 -16.01
CA THR A 51 -0.93 -1.38 -14.66
C THR A 51 0.45 -0.89 -14.26
N ALA A 52 0.63 -0.60 -12.98
CA ALA A 52 1.91 -0.19 -12.43
C ALA A 52 1.97 -0.52 -10.92
N VAL A 53 3.16 -0.37 -10.34
CA VAL A 53 3.40 -0.31 -8.90
C VAL A 53 4.00 1.03 -8.54
N ASN A 54 3.57 1.61 -7.43
CA ASN A 54 4.20 2.80 -6.86
C ASN A 54 4.83 2.47 -5.51
N TRP A 55 6.07 2.91 -5.31
CA TRP A 55 6.71 2.98 -4.00
C TRP A 55 7.34 4.34 -3.85
N GLY A 56 6.66 5.21 -3.13
CA GLY A 56 7.01 6.60 -2.91
C GLY A 56 6.65 7.05 -1.50
N GLY A 57 6.92 8.31 -1.20
CA GLY A 57 6.60 8.89 0.09
C GLY A 57 7.16 10.28 0.28
N TYR A 58 6.88 10.84 1.45
CA TYR A 58 7.29 12.19 1.81
C TYR A 58 7.97 12.19 3.18
N ASP A 59 8.98 13.04 3.34
CA ASP A 59 9.59 13.29 4.64
C ASP A 59 8.65 14.12 5.55
N ALA A 60 9.06 14.35 6.80
CA ALA A 60 8.27 15.11 7.77
C ALA A 60 8.03 16.58 7.37
N THR A 61 8.71 17.10 6.34
CA THR A 61 8.50 18.45 5.79
C THR A 61 7.60 18.47 4.57
N GLY A 62 7.14 17.30 4.11
CA GLY A 62 6.33 17.14 2.90
C GLY A 62 7.15 17.09 1.61
N ARG A 63 8.48 17.00 1.69
CA ARG A 63 9.33 16.81 0.52
C ARG A 63 9.35 15.32 0.13
N GLU A 64 9.29 15.04 -1.16
CA GLU A 64 9.38 13.69 -1.71
C GLU A 64 10.69 13.01 -1.29
N LEU A 65 10.59 11.75 -0.90
CA LEU A 65 11.74 10.94 -0.49
C LEU A 65 12.56 10.50 -1.71
N ASP A 66 13.87 10.68 -1.61
CA ASP A 66 14.80 10.07 -2.55
C ASP A 66 14.84 8.55 -2.36
N GLY A 67 15.35 7.83 -3.36
CA GLY A 67 15.49 6.38 -3.27
C GLY A 67 16.53 5.82 -4.23
N SER A 68 16.75 4.50 -4.15
CA SER A 68 17.65 3.79 -5.02
C SER A 68 17.17 3.76 -6.48
N ALA A 69 18.06 3.42 -7.39
CA ALA A 69 17.66 2.92 -8.70
C ALA A 69 16.73 1.71 -8.56
N ALA A 70 15.94 1.43 -9.58
CA ALA A 70 15.07 0.27 -9.66
C ALA A 70 15.38 -0.51 -10.93
N THR A 71 15.21 -1.84 -10.85
CA THR A 71 15.35 -2.70 -12.03
C THR A 71 14.12 -2.62 -12.94
N LEU A 72 12.96 -2.31 -12.38
CA LEU A 72 11.73 -2.09 -13.13
C LEU A 72 11.82 -0.78 -13.93
N PRO A 73 11.34 -0.75 -15.18
CA PRO A 73 11.21 0.48 -15.94
C PRO A 73 10.36 1.52 -15.23
N SER A 74 10.66 2.80 -15.43
CA SER A 74 9.82 3.88 -14.91
C SER A 74 8.53 3.99 -15.72
N ALA A 75 7.39 3.93 -15.07
CA ALA A 75 6.11 4.22 -15.70
C ALA A 75 5.91 5.75 -15.75
N LEU A 76 5.54 6.25 -16.92
CA LEU A 76 5.31 7.70 -17.16
C LEU A 76 6.46 8.61 -16.69
N HIS A 77 7.70 8.13 -16.78
CA HIS A 77 8.90 8.85 -16.32
C HIS A 77 8.87 9.27 -14.83
N ASN A 78 8.04 8.61 -14.03
CA ASN A 78 7.96 8.86 -12.59
C ASN A 78 8.91 7.91 -11.82
N PRO A 79 9.85 8.41 -11.01
CA PRO A 79 10.81 7.57 -10.29
C PRO A 79 10.15 6.66 -9.24
N ASN A 80 8.98 7.01 -8.73
CA ASN A 80 8.25 6.23 -7.72
C ASN A 80 7.27 5.24 -8.33
N THR A 81 6.84 5.46 -9.59
CA THR A 81 5.92 4.57 -10.30
C THR A 81 6.69 3.74 -11.31
N ARG A 82 6.55 2.44 -11.23
CA ARG A 82 7.28 1.47 -12.03
C ARG A 82 6.31 0.58 -12.80
N ASP A 83 6.72 0.25 -14.01
CA ASP A 83 5.99 -0.68 -14.87
C ASP A 83 5.99 -2.07 -14.23
N LEU A 84 4.83 -2.53 -13.81
CA LEU A 84 4.59 -3.85 -13.23
C LEU A 84 3.21 -4.35 -13.69
N ALA A 85 3.23 -5.42 -14.46
CA ALA A 85 1.99 -6.09 -14.84
C ALA A 85 1.37 -6.79 -13.62
N TRP A 86 0.08 -6.54 -13.39
CA TRP A 86 -0.74 -7.24 -12.42
C TRP A 86 -2.13 -7.49 -13.00
N SER A 87 -2.88 -8.43 -12.42
CA SER A 87 -4.21 -8.83 -12.90
C SER A 87 -5.25 -8.75 -11.79
N ALA A 88 -6.46 -8.34 -12.16
CA ALA A 88 -7.61 -8.43 -11.25
C ALA A 88 -7.89 -9.89 -10.89
N GLY A 89 -8.31 -10.13 -9.65
CA GLY A 89 -8.57 -11.47 -9.10
C GLY A 89 -7.32 -12.19 -8.59
N VAL A 90 -6.12 -11.68 -8.87
CA VAL A 90 -4.87 -12.20 -8.31
C VAL A 90 -4.54 -11.46 -7.02
N ALA A 91 -4.08 -12.19 -6.01
CA ALA A 91 -3.68 -11.63 -4.73
C ALA A 91 -2.19 -11.27 -4.73
N TYR A 92 -1.89 -10.05 -4.30
CA TYR A 92 -0.52 -9.53 -4.22
C TYR A 92 -0.19 -9.14 -2.79
N ARG A 93 0.88 -9.71 -2.21
CA ARG A 93 1.39 -9.29 -0.91
C ARG A 93 2.29 -8.07 -1.10
N LEU A 94 1.91 -6.97 -0.48
CA LEU A 94 2.70 -5.76 -0.34
C LEU A 94 3.47 -5.83 0.97
N ARG A 95 4.76 -5.51 0.93
CA ARG A 95 5.61 -5.53 2.11
C ARG A 95 6.52 -4.31 2.12
N ILE A 96 6.50 -3.57 3.24
CA ILE A 96 7.44 -2.48 3.52
C ILE A 96 8.34 -2.95 4.67
N ARG A 97 9.64 -3.00 4.43
CA ARG A 97 10.62 -3.44 5.41
C ARG A 97 11.90 -2.63 5.35
N ARG A 98 12.68 -2.70 6.41
CA ARG A 98 14.05 -2.23 6.37
C ARG A 98 14.88 -3.13 5.45
N ALA A 99 15.66 -2.55 4.55
CA ALA A 99 16.65 -3.29 3.78
C ALA A 99 17.81 -3.72 4.68
N GLY A 100 18.31 -4.92 4.46
CA GLY A 100 19.51 -5.42 5.14
C GLY A 100 20.78 -4.69 4.69
N PRO A 101 21.87 -4.76 5.48
CA PRO A 101 23.12 -4.11 5.14
C PRO A 101 23.74 -4.63 3.82
N ASP A 102 23.54 -5.90 3.51
CA ASP A 102 24.04 -6.53 2.29
C ASP A 102 23.15 -6.30 1.06
N GLU A 103 21.96 -5.73 1.27
CA GLU A 103 20.98 -5.48 0.22
C GLU A 103 21.09 -4.07 -0.38
N VAL A 104 21.80 -3.17 0.29
CA VAL A 104 22.05 -1.79 -0.14
C VAL A 104 23.48 -1.68 -0.65
N PRO A 105 23.70 -1.28 -1.92
CA PRO A 105 25.05 -1.14 -2.44
C PRO A 105 25.90 -0.16 -1.60
N PRO A 106 27.19 -0.46 -1.38
CA PRO A 106 28.09 0.43 -0.66
C PRO A 106 28.13 1.83 -1.32
N GLY A 107 27.91 2.86 -0.52
CA GLY A 107 27.90 4.25 -0.98
C GLY A 107 26.55 4.74 -1.52
N GLU A 108 25.54 3.89 -1.64
CA GLU A 108 24.19 4.30 -1.92
C GLU A 108 23.46 4.74 -0.64
N GLY A 109 22.76 5.87 -0.73
CA GLY A 109 21.98 6.47 0.33
C GLY A 109 22.69 7.59 1.08
N PRO A 110 21.98 8.66 1.38
CA PRO A 110 22.52 9.78 2.15
C PRO A 110 22.77 9.35 3.59
N GLY A 111 23.94 9.68 4.12
CA GLY A 111 24.37 9.31 5.47
C GLY A 111 23.31 9.57 6.55
N GLY A 112 23.12 8.61 7.44
CA GLY A 112 22.19 8.70 8.57
C GLY A 112 20.72 8.40 8.23
N ARG A 113 20.37 8.02 7.00
CA ARG A 113 19.03 7.58 6.61
C ARG A 113 18.93 6.06 6.55
N THR A 114 17.73 5.54 6.79
CA THR A 114 17.40 4.12 6.68
C THR A 114 16.88 3.82 5.27
N ALA A 115 17.32 2.72 4.69
CA ALA A 115 16.76 2.18 3.45
C ALA A 115 15.48 1.38 3.77
N TRP A 116 14.36 1.83 3.24
CA TRP A 116 13.07 1.16 3.35
C TRP A 116 12.69 0.55 2.02
N ARG A 117 12.64 -0.77 1.98
CA ARG A 117 12.37 -1.57 0.78
C ARG A 117 10.89 -1.81 0.59
N GLY A 118 10.39 -1.54 -0.62
CA GLY A 118 9.08 -1.92 -1.08
C GLY A 118 9.14 -3.19 -1.92
N GLU A 119 8.36 -4.20 -1.56
CA GLU A 119 8.29 -5.51 -2.22
C GLU A 119 6.85 -5.85 -2.56
N VAL A 120 6.64 -6.44 -3.75
CA VAL A 120 5.36 -6.99 -4.19
C VAL A 120 5.55 -8.47 -4.53
N THR A 121 4.79 -9.34 -3.88
CA THR A 121 4.78 -10.77 -4.18
C THR A 121 3.46 -11.14 -4.83
N ASP A 122 3.50 -11.63 -6.04
CA ASP A 122 2.39 -12.31 -6.68
C ASP A 122 2.21 -13.67 -5.99
N LEU A 123 1.07 -13.88 -5.33
CA LEU A 123 0.84 -15.08 -4.52
C LEU A 123 0.45 -16.30 -5.36
N GLU A 124 0.05 -16.13 -6.61
CA GLU A 124 -0.22 -17.23 -7.52
C GLU A 124 1.08 -17.84 -8.05
N SER A 125 2.01 -16.99 -8.51
CA SER A 125 3.30 -17.45 -9.03
C SER A 125 4.38 -17.60 -7.95
N GLY A 126 4.19 -17.03 -6.77
CA GLY A 126 5.20 -16.95 -5.70
C GLY A 126 6.34 -15.94 -5.99
N ARG A 127 6.30 -15.22 -7.12
CA ARG A 127 7.36 -14.30 -7.52
C ARG A 127 7.31 -13.02 -6.71
N THR A 128 8.43 -12.69 -6.04
CA THR A 128 8.62 -11.41 -5.37
C THR A 128 9.42 -10.46 -6.25
N THR A 129 8.92 -9.23 -6.36
CA THR A 129 9.55 -8.12 -7.06
C THR A 129 9.93 -7.05 -6.05
N VAL A 130 11.20 -6.69 -5.98
CA VAL A 130 11.67 -5.50 -5.27
C VAL A 130 11.41 -4.29 -6.16
N VAL A 131 10.64 -3.32 -5.65
CA VAL A 131 10.34 -2.10 -6.41
C VAL A 131 11.55 -1.16 -6.39
N ARG A 132 12.00 -0.76 -5.22
CA ARG A 132 13.20 0.04 -4.93
C ARG A 132 13.35 0.23 -3.42
N ASP A 133 14.38 0.91 -2.99
CA ASP A 133 14.53 1.40 -1.63
C ASP A 133 14.25 2.91 -1.56
N LEU A 134 13.58 3.38 -0.51
CA LEU A 134 13.43 4.80 -0.16
C LEU A 134 14.33 5.15 1.01
N TRP A 135 14.91 6.34 0.98
CA TRP A 135 15.79 6.85 2.02
C TRP A 135 15.01 7.76 2.98
N ALA A 136 14.63 7.25 4.14
CA ALA A 136 13.88 8.03 5.12
C ALA A 136 14.62 8.18 6.45
N ALA A 137 14.36 9.26 7.15
CA ALA A 137 14.72 9.38 8.55
C ALA A 137 13.83 8.43 9.38
N GLY A 138 14.44 7.75 10.35
CA GLY A 138 13.70 6.81 11.19
C GLY A 138 14.12 5.37 10.99
N THR A 139 14.09 4.63 12.09
CA THR A 139 14.56 3.25 12.18
C THR A 139 13.42 2.26 12.45
N ALA A 140 12.19 2.75 12.66
CA ALA A 140 11.01 1.94 12.93
C ALA A 140 9.81 2.40 12.11
N LEU A 141 8.84 1.47 11.92
CA LEU A 141 7.55 1.71 11.29
C LEU A 141 6.46 1.90 12.34
N ARG A 142 5.50 2.77 12.07
CA ARG A 142 4.31 2.98 12.91
C ARG A 142 3.08 3.26 12.06
N ALA A 143 1.90 3.15 12.68
CA ALA A 143 0.60 3.53 12.15
C ALA A 143 0.37 3.02 10.72
N PRO A 144 0.44 1.69 10.46
CA PRO A 144 0.17 1.17 9.13
C PRO A 144 -1.29 1.45 8.74
N VAL A 145 -1.48 1.80 7.47
CA VAL A 145 -2.80 2.08 6.88
C VAL A 145 -2.87 1.39 5.52
N VAL A 146 -4.02 0.82 5.20
CA VAL A 146 -4.35 0.45 3.82
C VAL A 146 -5.43 1.39 3.30
N TRP A 147 -5.28 1.87 2.06
CA TRP A 147 -6.17 2.88 1.52
C TRP A 147 -6.39 2.71 0.01
N ALA A 148 -7.47 3.30 -0.48
CA ALA A 148 -7.78 3.41 -1.89
C ALA A 148 -7.97 4.89 -2.23
N GLU A 149 -7.29 5.34 -3.29
CA GLU A 149 -7.43 6.66 -3.87
C GLU A 149 -7.83 6.50 -5.34
N VAL A 150 -8.99 7.04 -5.69
CA VAL A 150 -9.54 6.91 -7.04
C VAL A 150 -9.89 8.30 -7.55
N PHE A 151 -9.22 8.74 -8.62
CA PHE A 151 -9.41 10.06 -9.22
C PHE A 151 -10.57 10.08 -10.23
N ALA A 152 -11.51 9.15 -10.10
CA ALA A 152 -12.76 9.12 -10.84
C ALA A 152 -13.82 10.01 -10.17
N ARG A 153 -14.94 10.22 -10.87
CA ARG A 153 -16.10 10.93 -10.29
C ARG A 153 -16.80 10.04 -9.26
N CYS A 154 -17.49 10.68 -8.32
CA CYS A 154 -18.17 9.96 -7.24
C CYS A 154 -19.31 9.02 -7.71
N ASP A 155 -19.81 9.22 -8.93
CA ASP A 155 -20.89 8.48 -9.57
C ASP A 155 -20.41 7.54 -10.69
N ASP A 156 -19.09 7.43 -10.91
CA ASP A 156 -18.52 6.50 -11.86
C ASP A 156 -18.70 5.03 -11.40
N PRO A 157 -18.60 4.08 -12.34
CA PRO A 157 -18.68 2.65 -12.02
C PRO A 157 -17.76 2.24 -10.87
N PRO A 158 -18.18 1.30 -10.02
CA PRO A 158 -17.42 0.92 -8.84
C PRO A 158 -16.09 0.24 -9.18
N SER A 159 -15.07 0.50 -8.38
CA SER A 159 -13.93 -0.38 -8.21
C SER A 159 -13.98 -1.05 -6.84
N VAL A 160 -13.51 -2.28 -6.75
CA VAL A 160 -13.57 -3.07 -5.51
C VAL A 160 -12.21 -3.69 -5.27
N VAL A 161 -11.67 -3.47 -4.08
CA VAL A 161 -10.45 -4.15 -3.62
C VAL A 161 -10.68 -4.83 -2.27
N ARG A 162 -9.97 -5.91 -2.06
CA ARG A 162 -9.92 -6.62 -0.79
C ARG A 162 -8.53 -6.50 -0.20
N TRP A 163 -8.48 -6.27 1.11
CA TRP A 163 -7.28 -6.32 1.92
C TRP A 163 -7.39 -7.45 2.94
N HIS A 164 -6.43 -8.35 2.96
CA HIS A 164 -6.38 -9.45 3.93
C HIS A 164 -4.94 -9.74 4.35
N ASP A 165 -4.75 -10.68 5.28
CA ASP A 165 -3.43 -11.05 5.82
C ASP A 165 -2.58 -9.87 6.29
N LEU A 166 -3.24 -8.85 6.85
CA LEU A 166 -2.54 -7.70 7.41
C LEU A 166 -1.69 -8.15 8.60
N ALA A 167 -0.42 -7.74 8.63
CA ALA A 167 0.47 -8.13 9.71
C ALA A 167 1.57 -7.11 9.97
N LEU A 168 2.02 -7.09 11.23
CA LEU A 168 3.31 -6.57 11.63
C LEU A 168 4.29 -7.74 11.71
N VAL A 169 5.53 -7.54 11.22
CA VAL A 169 6.57 -8.55 11.30
C VAL A 169 7.75 -7.97 12.06
N ASP A 170 8.16 -8.63 13.13
CA ASP A 170 9.31 -8.20 13.94
C ASP A 170 10.65 -8.52 13.25
N GLU A 171 11.76 -8.15 13.88
CA GLU A 171 13.11 -8.39 13.33
C GLU A 171 13.52 -9.87 13.36
N ALA A 172 12.90 -10.67 14.22
CA ALA A 172 13.12 -12.11 14.29
C ALA A 172 12.24 -12.90 13.28
N GLY A 173 11.37 -12.20 12.54
CA GLY A 173 10.43 -12.81 11.61
C GLY A 173 9.11 -13.25 12.26
N GLY A 174 8.90 -12.96 13.53
CA GLY A 174 7.65 -13.18 14.23
C GLY A 174 6.54 -12.34 13.61
N ARG A 175 5.40 -12.97 13.29
CA ARG A 175 4.29 -12.33 12.59
C ARG A 175 3.12 -12.11 13.54
N LEU A 176 2.76 -10.84 13.75
CA LEU A 176 1.59 -10.43 14.52
C LEU A 176 0.47 -10.05 13.54
N PRO A 177 -0.59 -10.86 13.42
CA PRO A 177 -1.70 -10.54 12.55
C PRO A 177 -2.49 -9.32 13.06
N VAL A 178 -3.01 -8.53 12.13
CA VAL A 178 -3.91 -7.40 12.42
C VAL A 178 -5.32 -7.82 12.00
N ASP A 179 -6.17 -8.04 12.97
CA ASP A 179 -7.55 -8.49 12.81
C ASP A 179 -8.59 -7.35 12.94
N ARG A 180 -8.14 -6.14 13.26
CA ARG A 180 -9.00 -4.96 13.43
C ARG A 180 -8.45 -3.75 12.72
N VAL A 181 -9.34 -3.01 12.07
CA VAL A 181 -9.02 -1.74 11.42
C VAL A 181 -10.00 -0.66 11.85
N ARG A 182 -9.51 0.56 11.94
CA ARG A 182 -10.36 1.75 12.09
C ARG A 182 -10.60 2.35 10.71
N VAL A 183 -11.85 2.55 10.36
CA VAL A 183 -12.25 3.12 9.07
C VAL A 183 -12.15 4.65 9.12
N SER A 184 -11.55 5.23 8.09
CA SER A 184 -11.57 6.67 7.84
C SER A 184 -11.90 6.93 6.37
N TYR A 185 -12.45 8.11 6.10
CA TYR A 185 -12.73 8.59 4.74
C TYR A 185 -12.20 10.00 4.61
N GLN A 186 -11.71 10.33 3.42
CA GLN A 186 -11.38 11.70 3.08
C GLN A 186 -12.64 12.56 3.16
N SER A 187 -12.52 13.77 3.69
CA SER A 187 -13.66 14.68 3.82
C SER A 187 -14.08 15.22 2.45
N ARG A 188 -15.33 15.66 2.34
CA ARG A 188 -15.83 16.27 1.08
C ARG A 188 -15.10 17.57 0.71
N VAL A 189 -14.68 18.34 1.71
CA VAL A 189 -13.92 19.58 1.48
C VAL A 189 -12.53 19.32 0.95
N ASP A 190 -12.00 18.11 1.21
CA ASP A 190 -10.71 17.66 0.70
C ASP A 190 -10.85 16.81 -0.58
N GLY A 191 -12.04 16.78 -1.20
CA GLY A 191 -12.30 16.05 -2.44
C GLY A 191 -12.83 14.63 -2.25
N GLY A 192 -13.11 14.18 -1.03
CA GLY A 192 -13.62 12.84 -0.76
C GLY A 192 -15.07 12.64 -1.22
N CYS A 193 -15.39 11.45 -1.74
CA CYS A 193 -16.74 11.04 -2.12
C CYS A 193 -17.51 10.44 -0.93
N VAL A 194 -18.83 10.65 -0.90
CA VAL A 194 -19.74 9.96 0.05
C VAL A 194 -20.16 8.58 -0.46
N THR A 195 -19.86 8.28 -1.71
CA THR A 195 -20.16 7.03 -2.40
C THR A 195 -19.01 6.04 -2.33
N THR A 196 -18.39 5.93 -1.16
CA THR A 196 -17.34 4.94 -0.87
C THR A 196 -17.69 4.24 0.43
N ASP A 197 -17.49 2.94 0.49
CA ASP A 197 -17.78 2.14 1.68
C ASP A 197 -16.67 1.13 1.97
N VAL A 198 -16.60 0.70 3.23
CA VAL A 198 -15.75 -0.40 3.69
C VAL A 198 -16.64 -1.44 4.33
N SER A 199 -16.50 -2.68 3.92
CA SER A 199 -17.18 -3.84 4.50
C SER A 199 -16.19 -4.93 4.90
N VAL A 200 -16.68 -5.99 5.52
CA VAL A 200 -15.90 -7.19 5.85
C VAL A 200 -16.53 -8.36 5.15
N ASP A 201 -15.73 -9.19 4.52
CA ASP A 201 -16.14 -10.51 4.03
C ASP A 201 -15.48 -11.62 4.87
N ASP A 202 -15.47 -12.85 4.37
CA ASP A 202 -15.02 -14.03 5.13
C ASP A 202 -13.54 -13.99 5.49
N ILE A 203 -12.73 -13.26 4.70
CA ILE A 203 -11.27 -13.27 4.84
C ILE A 203 -10.62 -11.89 4.95
N GLY A 204 -11.35 -10.80 4.68
CA GLY A 204 -10.71 -9.49 4.60
C GLY A 204 -11.65 -8.29 4.71
N PHE A 205 -11.03 -7.13 4.58
CA PHE A 205 -11.69 -5.84 4.51
C PHE A 205 -11.85 -5.44 3.04
N VAL A 206 -13.06 -5.09 2.63
CA VAL A 206 -13.39 -4.74 1.24
C VAL A 206 -13.64 -3.25 1.15
N GLN A 207 -12.88 -2.56 0.32
CA GLN A 207 -13.11 -1.15 -0.03
C GLN A 207 -13.81 -1.07 -1.38
N THR A 208 -14.92 -0.36 -1.44
CA THR A 208 -15.74 -0.18 -2.65
C THR A 208 -15.94 1.29 -2.91
N THR A 209 -15.67 1.73 -4.14
CA THR A 209 -16.04 3.06 -4.65
C THR A 209 -17.32 2.98 -5.47
N GLY A 210 -18.00 4.11 -5.72
CA GLY A 210 -19.24 4.12 -6.51
C GLY A 210 -20.42 3.39 -5.84
N THR A 211 -20.47 3.33 -4.50
CA THR A 211 -21.53 2.68 -3.72
C THR A 211 -21.99 3.54 -2.55
N SER A 212 -23.19 3.29 -2.05
CA SER A 212 -23.68 3.97 -0.85
C SER A 212 -22.86 3.60 0.37
N ARG A 213 -22.49 4.62 1.16
CA ARG A 213 -21.74 4.41 2.41
C ARG A 213 -22.67 3.90 3.51
N HIS A 214 -22.35 2.75 4.08
CA HIS A 214 -23.03 2.13 5.23
C HIS A 214 -22.16 2.16 6.49
N THR A 215 -20.85 2.04 6.34
CA THR A 215 -19.92 2.05 7.45
C THR A 215 -19.51 3.50 7.79
N PRO A 216 -19.76 3.99 9.02
CA PRO A 216 -19.40 5.35 9.40
C PRO A 216 -17.90 5.52 9.59
N ALA A 217 -17.41 6.75 9.40
CA ALA A 217 -16.06 7.12 9.79
C ALA A 217 -15.86 6.88 11.30
N GLY A 218 -14.68 6.37 11.68
CA GLY A 218 -14.34 6.02 13.05
C GLY A 218 -14.78 4.64 13.48
N ALA A 219 -15.60 3.93 12.69
CA ALA A 219 -15.96 2.54 12.98
C ALA A 219 -14.70 1.67 13.11
N VAL A 220 -14.72 0.76 14.08
CA VAL A 220 -13.71 -0.29 14.22
C VAL A 220 -14.32 -1.59 13.72
N MET A 221 -13.73 -2.14 12.68
CA MET A 221 -14.15 -3.39 12.07
C MET A 221 -13.16 -4.49 12.41
N GLY A 222 -13.64 -5.70 12.65
CA GLY A 222 -12.82 -6.87 12.94
C GLY A 222 -13.15 -8.03 12.01
N LEU A 223 -12.11 -8.78 11.64
CA LEU A 223 -12.29 -10.07 11.01
C LEU A 223 -12.80 -11.06 12.08
N ARG A 224 -13.77 -11.89 11.72
CA ARG A 224 -14.16 -13.00 12.59
C ARG A 224 -13.00 -13.99 12.65
N PRO A 225 -12.61 -14.48 13.84
CA PRO A 225 -11.67 -15.59 13.88
C PRO A 225 -12.26 -16.73 13.04
N GLY A 226 -11.49 -17.18 12.06
CA GLY A 226 -11.85 -18.40 11.32
C GLY A 226 -12.06 -19.54 12.34
N PRO A 227 -12.89 -20.55 12.04
CA PRO A 227 -12.98 -21.73 12.88
C PRO A 227 -11.56 -22.26 13.05
N GLY A 228 -11.10 -22.32 14.31
CA GLY A 228 -9.77 -22.84 14.63
C GLY A 228 -9.60 -24.22 14.01
N PRO A 229 -8.37 -24.63 13.68
CA PRO A 229 -8.12 -25.99 13.23
C PRO A 229 -8.61 -26.94 14.32
N GLY A 230 -9.64 -27.76 13.95
CA GLY A 230 -10.19 -28.82 14.81
C GLY A 230 -9.20 -29.97 14.98
#